data_08039794f834b59baa9c4afe48d9bea9
#
_entry.id   08039794f834b59baa9c4afe48d9bea9
#
_cell.length_a   1.000
_cell.length_b   1.000
_cell.length_c   1.000
_cell.angle_alpha   90.00
_cell.angle_beta   90.00
_cell.angle_gamma   90.00
#
_symmetry.space_group_name_H-M   'P 1'
#
loop_
_entity.id
_entity.type
_entity.pdbx_description
1 polymer ?
#
loop_
_entity_poly.entity_id
_entity_poly.type
_entity_poly.pdbx_seq_one_letter_code
_entity_poly.pdbx_strand_id
1 'polypeptide(L)'
;WSRFNGLICGCVSDGAEAINFLQTCRPDVIISDIKMPHMDGIELARQISESPILSGIPVILLSGYREFEYAKSAMQYHVQHYILKPVTRQKLEQLEDILTELYKSKEASHQKILALSESNYQKELFDALRHHDISCIEDFFRSPLYHNCMSDPNLCNLMGTRILTTLYDYLGEIHFTEQSLLTSKTHTLETWYSLPNPA
;
A
#
# COMPACT_ATOMS: atom_id res chain seq x y z
N TRP A 1 18.62 0.08 -18.54
CA TRP A 1 17.75 1.06 -17.80
C TRP A 1 17.34 2.28 -18.68
N SER A 2 17.55 2.24 -20.01
CA SER A 2 17.29 3.40 -20.89
C SER A 2 15.80 3.77 -21.06
N ARG A 3 14.90 2.86 -20.76
CA ARG A 3 13.44 3.06 -20.87
C ARG A 3 12.79 3.41 -19.54
N PHE A 4 13.44 3.10 -18.43
CA PHE A 4 12.93 3.29 -17.08
C PHE A 4 13.87 4.22 -16.32
N ASN A 5 13.36 5.34 -15.85
CA ASN A 5 14.14 6.36 -15.13
C ASN A 5 14.32 5.99 -13.65
N GLY A 6 14.71 4.75 -13.39
CA GLY A 6 14.88 4.21 -12.06
C GLY A 6 16.27 4.47 -11.48
N LEU A 7 16.33 4.68 -10.18
CA LEU A 7 17.56 4.83 -9.41
C LEU A 7 17.75 3.62 -8.49
N ILE A 8 18.97 3.10 -8.45
CA ILE A 8 19.32 2.07 -7.46
C ILE A 8 19.61 2.78 -6.14
N CYS A 9 18.73 2.62 -5.16
CA CYS A 9 18.88 3.24 -3.85
C CYS A 9 19.83 2.46 -2.93
N GLY A 10 20.07 1.18 -3.18
CA GLY A 10 20.99 0.34 -2.43
C GLY A 10 21.19 -1.03 -3.05
N CYS A 11 22.27 -1.69 -2.64
CA CYS A 11 22.57 -3.07 -2.99
C CYS A 11 23.18 -3.73 -1.74
N VAL A 12 22.61 -4.86 -1.34
CA VAL A 12 22.99 -5.59 -0.12
C VAL A 12 23.21 -7.06 -0.47
N SER A 13 23.90 -7.80 0.39
CA SER A 13 24.37 -9.13 0.10
C SER A 13 23.39 -10.25 0.49
N ASP A 14 22.46 -9.96 1.41
CA ASP A 14 21.46 -10.95 1.88
C ASP A 14 20.18 -10.28 2.41
N GLY A 15 19.18 -11.13 2.76
CA GLY A 15 17.89 -10.66 3.24
C GLY A 15 17.95 -9.96 4.60
N ALA A 16 18.87 -10.34 5.49
CA ALA A 16 19.00 -9.70 6.80
C ALA A 16 19.54 -8.26 6.66
N GLU A 17 20.54 -8.06 5.81
CA GLU A 17 21.01 -6.72 5.47
C GLU A 17 19.92 -5.90 4.77
N ALA A 18 19.10 -6.55 3.91
CA ALA A 18 17.98 -5.88 3.26
C ALA A 18 16.96 -5.37 4.28
N ILE A 19 16.54 -6.16 5.26
CA ILE A 19 15.61 -5.72 6.32
C ILE A 19 16.20 -4.55 7.11
N ASN A 20 17.50 -4.58 7.45
CA ASN A 20 18.15 -3.47 8.14
C ASN A 20 18.18 -2.20 7.26
N PHE A 21 18.47 -2.34 5.98
CA PHE A 21 18.48 -1.21 5.03
C PHE A 21 17.08 -0.59 4.89
N LEU A 22 16.03 -1.40 4.89
CA LEU A 22 14.64 -0.95 4.78
C LEU A 22 14.14 -0.14 5.98
N GLN A 23 14.88 -0.12 7.10
CA GLN A 23 14.56 0.74 8.24
C GLN A 23 14.86 2.23 7.95
N THR A 24 15.78 2.50 7.03
CA THR A 24 16.22 3.86 6.69
C THR A 24 15.88 4.28 5.26
N CYS A 25 15.62 3.33 4.37
CA CYS A 25 15.31 3.57 2.97
C CYS A 25 14.10 2.74 2.53
N ARG A 26 13.08 3.38 1.98
CA ARG A 26 11.91 2.70 1.45
C ARG A 26 11.94 2.71 -0.08
N PRO A 27 12.38 1.63 -0.74
CA PRO A 27 12.41 1.53 -2.20
C PRO A 27 10.99 1.37 -2.76
N ASP A 28 10.83 1.66 -4.05
CA ASP A 28 9.59 1.42 -4.78
C ASP A 28 9.43 -0.04 -5.20
N VAL A 29 10.54 -0.79 -5.25
CA VAL A 29 10.58 -2.22 -5.61
C VAL A 29 11.86 -2.85 -5.07
N ILE A 30 11.78 -4.11 -4.70
CA ILE A 30 12.92 -4.93 -4.30
C ILE A 30 13.12 -6.02 -5.34
N ILE A 31 14.37 -6.15 -5.84
CA ILE A 31 14.78 -7.25 -6.70
C ILE A 31 15.77 -8.10 -5.91
N SER A 32 15.43 -9.34 -5.65
CA SER A 32 16.23 -10.23 -4.81
C SER A 32 16.54 -11.54 -5.52
N ASP A 33 17.72 -12.07 -5.29
CA ASP A 33 17.97 -13.50 -5.53
C ASP A 33 17.20 -14.33 -4.50
N ILE A 34 16.81 -15.54 -4.86
CA ILE A 34 16.28 -16.51 -3.88
C ILE A 34 17.41 -16.99 -3.00
N LYS A 35 18.50 -17.47 -3.57
CA LYS A 35 19.63 -18.04 -2.79
C LYS A 35 20.58 -16.96 -2.35
N MET A 36 20.48 -16.60 -1.08
CA MET A 36 21.40 -15.70 -0.39
C MET A 36 21.83 -16.32 0.93
N PRO A 37 23.02 -15.94 1.48
CA PRO A 37 23.42 -16.38 2.81
C PRO A 37 22.49 -15.81 3.89
N HIS A 38 22.54 -16.34 5.09
CA HIS A 38 21.81 -15.95 6.30
C HIS A 38 20.28 -15.91 6.13
N MET A 39 19.75 -15.07 5.27
CA MET A 39 18.32 -14.96 4.95
C MET A 39 18.13 -14.99 3.44
N ASP A 40 17.38 -15.96 2.96
CA ASP A 40 17.06 -16.10 1.54
C ASP A 40 15.98 -15.12 1.07
N GLY A 41 15.78 -15.02 -0.26
CA GLY A 41 14.82 -14.08 -0.85
C GLY A 41 13.36 -14.42 -0.54
N ILE A 42 13.03 -15.67 -0.23
CA ILE A 42 11.67 -16.09 0.13
C ILE A 42 11.36 -15.65 1.56
N GLU A 43 12.30 -15.87 2.47
CA GLU A 43 12.17 -15.40 3.85
C GLU A 43 12.13 -13.88 3.92
N LEU A 44 12.92 -13.18 3.09
CA LEU A 44 12.85 -11.74 2.94
C LEU A 44 11.45 -11.30 2.49
N ALA A 45 10.88 -11.92 1.45
CA ALA A 45 9.54 -11.61 0.95
C ALA A 45 8.48 -11.86 2.03
N ARG A 46 8.60 -12.94 2.80
CA ARG A 46 7.71 -13.25 3.93
C ARG A 46 7.74 -12.12 4.97
N GLN A 47 8.93 -11.73 5.43
CA GLN A 47 9.06 -10.67 6.45
C GLN A 47 8.54 -9.31 5.95
N ILE A 48 8.74 -9.00 4.67
CA ILE A 48 8.16 -7.80 4.05
C ILE A 48 6.63 -7.88 4.06
N SER A 49 6.04 -9.01 3.66
CA SER A 49 4.59 -9.19 3.60
C SER A 49 3.90 -9.13 4.96
N GLU A 50 4.56 -9.62 6.01
CA GLU A 50 4.06 -9.63 7.38
C GLU A 50 4.27 -8.28 8.11
N SER A 51 5.10 -7.39 7.56
CA SER A 51 5.37 -6.09 8.17
C SER A 51 4.29 -5.07 7.81
N PRO A 52 3.61 -4.45 8.78
CA PRO A 52 2.62 -3.40 8.52
C PRO A 52 3.19 -2.20 7.74
N ILE A 53 4.51 -1.95 7.88
CA ILE A 53 5.17 -0.81 7.24
C ILE A 53 5.69 -1.15 5.84
N LEU A 54 6.14 -2.40 5.62
CA LEU A 54 6.84 -2.81 4.40
C LEU A 54 5.94 -3.57 3.41
N SER A 55 4.77 -4.07 3.83
CA SER A 55 3.90 -4.98 3.05
C SER A 55 3.46 -4.44 1.69
N GLY A 56 3.50 -3.11 1.49
CA GLY A 56 3.18 -2.51 0.19
C GLY A 56 4.36 -2.45 -0.80
N ILE A 57 5.56 -2.95 -0.45
CA ILE A 57 6.72 -2.92 -1.34
C ILE A 57 6.71 -4.18 -2.21
N PRO A 58 6.58 -4.07 -3.53
CA PRO A 58 6.62 -5.22 -4.42
C PRO A 58 7.99 -5.89 -4.43
N VAL A 59 8.00 -7.22 -4.37
CA VAL A 59 9.21 -8.04 -4.43
C VAL A 59 9.24 -8.81 -5.75
N ILE A 60 10.36 -8.72 -6.47
CA ILE A 60 10.67 -9.49 -7.66
C ILE A 60 11.79 -10.46 -7.32
N LEU A 61 11.55 -11.76 -7.50
CA LEU A 61 12.55 -12.80 -7.23
C LEU A 61 13.28 -13.24 -8.49
N LEU A 62 14.59 -13.34 -8.38
CA LEU A 62 15.45 -13.96 -9.40
C LEU A 62 15.79 -15.40 -8.97
N SER A 63 15.59 -16.40 -9.81
CA SER A 63 15.74 -17.79 -9.44
C SER A 63 16.46 -18.66 -10.46
N GLY A 64 17.16 -19.69 -9.99
CA GLY A 64 17.67 -20.78 -10.82
C GLY A 64 16.59 -21.84 -11.13
N TYR A 65 16.82 -22.63 -12.17
CA TYR A 65 15.86 -23.62 -12.70
C TYR A 65 15.36 -24.66 -11.67
N ARG A 66 16.12 -24.93 -10.61
CA ARG A 66 15.78 -25.94 -9.59
C ARG A 66 14.93 -25.40 -8.42
N GLU A 67 14.61 -24.13 -8.44
CA GLU A 67 13.96 -23.43 -7.31
C GLU A 67 12.48 -23.11 -7.58
N PHE A 68 11.93 -23.64 -8.69
CA PHE A 68 10.53 -23.42 -9.09
C PHE A 68 9.52 -23.86 -8.00
N GLU A 69 9.82 -24.94 -7.26
CA GLU A 69 8.98 -25.40 -6.15
C GLU A 69 8.92 -24.37 -5.00
N TYR A 70 10.00 -23.64 -4.77
CA TYR A 70 10.05 -22.57 -3.78
C TYR A 70 9.27 -21.33 -4.23
N ALA A 71 9.22 -21.05 -5.54
CA ALA A 71 8.46 -19.94 -6.09
C ALA A 71 6.95 -20.10 -5.85
N LYS A 72 6.44 -21.33 -5.86
CA LYS A 72 5.04 -21.63 -5.53
C LYS A 72 4.71 -21.27 -4.08
N SER A 73 5.66 -21.50 -3.15
CA SER A 73 5.52 -21.07 -1.76
C SER A 73 5.63 -19.55 -1.61
N ALA A 74 6.47 -18.90 -2.42
CA ALA A 74 6.65 -17.45 -2.41
C ALA A 74 5.41 -16.68 -2.91
N MET A 75 4.57 -17.28 -3.74
CA MET A 75 3.28 -16.68 -4.14
C MET A 75 2.35 -16.39 -2.96
N GLN A 76 2.52 -17.07 -1.82
CA GLN A 76 1.77 -16.80 -0.60
C GLN A 76 2.21 -15.50 0.10
N TYR A 77 3.40 -14.97 -0.24
CA TYR A 77 4.01 -13.80 0.40
C TYR A 77 4.01 -12.56 -0.50
N HIS A 78 3.01 -12.41 -1.38
CA HIS A 78 2.87 -11.25 -2.27
C HIS A 78 4.07 -10.98 -3.18
N VAL A 79 4.83 -12.04 -3.55
CA VAL A 79 5.84 -11.95 -4.60
C VAL A 79 5.12 -11.69 -5.92
N GLN A 80 5.29 -10.50 -6.47
CA GLN A 80 4.55 -10.08 -7.65
C GLN A 80 5.11 -10.67 -8.94
N HIS A 81 6.42 -10.86 -9.01
CA HIS A 81 7.05 -11.36 -10.22
C HIS A 81 8.25 -12.26 -9.92
N TYR A 82 8.48 -13.18 -10.84
CA TYR A 82 9.51 -14.19 -10.75
C TYR A 82 10.27 -14.29 -12.09
N ILE A 83 11.59 -14.15 -12.05
CA ILE A 83 12.43 -14.19 -13.23
C ILE A 83 13.45 -15.32 -13.12
N LEU A 84 13.43 -16.22 -14.11
CA LEU A 84 14.37 -17.36 -14.17
C LEU A 84 15.76 -16.91 -14.63
N LYS A 85 16.79 -17.34 -13.93
CA LYS A 85 18.19 -17.25 -14.39
C LYS A 85 18.47 -18.29 -15.51
N PRO A 86 19.37 -18.03 -16.45
CA PRO A 86 20.19 -16.83 -16.59
C PRO A 86 19.37 -15.63 -17.06
N VAL A 87 19.74 -14.43 -16.58
CA VAL A 87 19.09 -13.18 -16.99
C VAL A 87 19.60 -12.80 -18.38
N THR A 88 18.84 -13.17 -19.41
CA THR A 88 19.11 -12.84 -20.81
C THR A 88 18.63 -11.42 -21.13
N ARG A 89 19.02 -10.88 -22.29
CA ARG A 89 18.55 -9.57 -22.76
C ARG A 89 17.01 -9.51 -22.81
N GLN A 90 16.36 -10.55 -23.31
CA GLN A 90 14.89 -10.63 -23.35
C GLN A 90 14.26 -10.56 -21.95
N LYS A 91 14.87 -11.20 -20.95
CA LYS A 91 14.39 -11.15 -19.56
C LYS A 91 14.65 -9.80 -18.90
N LEU A 92 15.69 -9.07 -19.31
CA LEU A 92 15.90 -7.69 -18.90
C LEU A 92 14.82 -6.78 -19.49
N GLU A 93 14.45 -6.96 -20.75
CA GLU A 93 13.34 -6.23 -21.37
C GLU A 93 12.01 -6.54 -20.64
N GLN A 94 11.76 -7.80 -20.32
CA GLN A 94 10.60 -8.20 -19.49
C GLN A 94 10.62 -7.55 -18.10
N LEU A 95 11.78 -7.48 -17.46
CA LEU A 95 11.93 -6.79 -16.16
C LEU A 95 11.64 -5.29 -16.28
N GLU A 96 12.14 -4.65 -17.34
CA GLU A 96 11.84 -3.22 -17.60
C GLU A 96 10.34 -2.99 -17.82
N ASP A 97 9.63 -3.89 -18.52
CA ASP A 97 8.18 -3.81 -18.70
C ASP A 97 7.43 -3.93 -17.35
N ILE A 98 7.81 -4.90 -16.53
CA ILE A 98 7.27 -5.09 -15.17
C ILE A 98 7.48 -3.84 -14.32
N LEU A 99 8.69 -3.30 -14.27
CA LEU A 99 9.01 -2.11 -13.51
C LEU A 99 8.22 -0.88 -14.00
N THR A 100 8.03 -0.78 -15.31
CA THR A 100 7.23 0.30 -15.91
C THR A 100 5.75 0.19 -15.51
N GLU A 101 5.20 -1.01 -15.47
CA GLU A 101 3.83 -1.28 -15.04
C GLU A 101 3.64 -0.94 -13.56
N LEU A 102 4.55 -1.40 -12.70
CA LEU A 102 4.55 -1.08 -11.26
C LEU A 102 4.62 0.44 -11.01
N TYR A 103 5.48 1.14 -11.76
CA TYR A 103 5.60 2.59 -11.66
C TYR A 103 4.29 3.29 -12.08
N LYS A 104 3.70 2.90 -13.21
CA LYS A 104 2.43 3.47 -13.69
C LYS A 104 1.29 3.23 -12.71
N SER A 105 1.22 2.03 -12.13
CA SER A 105 0.22 1.70 -11.11
C SER A 105 0.37 2.58 -9.87
N LYS A 106 1.60 2.75 -9.39
CA LYS A 106 1.90 3.64 -8.25
C LYS A 106 1.59 5.10 -8.54
N GLU A 107 1.95 5.58 -9.72
CA GLU A 107 1.65 6.96 -10.17
C GLU A 107 0.13 7.19 -10.25
N ALA A 108 -0.62 6.24 -10.82
CA ALA A 108 -2.07 6.32 -10.87
C ALA A 108 -2.70 6.36 -9.47
N SER A 109 -2.20 5.55 -8.53
CA SER A 109 -2.64 5.56 -7.13
C SER A 109 -2.30 6.91 -6.47
N HIS A 110 -1.11 7.44 -6.71
CA HIS A 110 -0.71 8.76 -6.18
C HIS A 110 -1.60 9.90 -6.70
N GLN A 111 -1.92 9.91 -8.00
CA GLN A 111 -2.84 10.88 -8.59
C GLN A 111 -4.26 10.78 -8.00
N LYS A 112 -4.75 9.56 -7.74
CA LYS A 112 -6.03 9.37 -7.05
C LYS A 112 -6.00 9.94 -5.62
N ILE A 113 -4.91 9.72 -4.87
CA ILE A 113 -4.72 10.28 -3.53
C ILE A 113 -4.71 11.80 -3.56
N LEU A 114 -4.02 12.42 -4.53
CA LEU A 114 -4.02 13.86 -4.71
C LEU A 114 -5.42 14.40 -5.03
N ALA A 115 -6.12 13.80 -5.99
CA ALA A 115 -7.49 14.18 -6.33
C ALA A 115 -8.43 14.07 -5.12
N LEU A 116 -8.25 13.04 -4.28
CA LEU A 116 -9.00 12.90 -3.04
C LEU A 116 -8.67 14.00 -2.03
N SER A 117 -7.39 14.40 -1.94
CA SER A 117 -6.97 15.47 -1.01
C SER A 117 -7.40 16.87 -1.44
N GLU A 118 -7.58 17.10 -2.74
CA GLU A 118 -8.06 18.37 -3.30
C GLU A 118 -9.60 18.48 -3.30
N SER A 119 -10.30 17.36 -3.12
CA SER A 119 -11.76 17.36 -3.11
C SER A 119 -12.32 17.95 -1.81
N ASN A 120 -13.37 18.76 -1.92
CA ASN A 120 -14.03 19.40 -0.78
C ASN A 120 -14.99 18.47 -0.02
N TYR A 121 -14.98 17.16 -0.30
CA TYR A 121 -15.98 16.25 0.25
C TYR A 121 -16.03 16.21 1.78
N GLN A 122 -14.91 16.44 2.47
CA GLN A 122 -14.90 16.48 3.93
C GLN A 122 -15.73 17.67 4.45
N LYS A 123 -15.57 18.82 3.80
CA LYS A 123 -16.36 20.02 4.13
C LYS A 123 -17.83 19.82 3.79
N GLU A 124 -18.11 19.25 2.61
CA GLU A 124 -19.49 18.95 2.19
C GLU A 124 -20.16 17.95 3.12
N LEU A 125 -19.46 16.89 3.52
CA LEU A 125 -19.95 15.90 4.50
C LEU A 125 -20.17 16.54 5.88
N PHE A 126 -19.25 17.37 6.34
CA PHE A 126 -19.36 18.09 7.60
C PHE A 126 -20.57 19.05 7.61
N ASP A 127 -20.72 19.83 6.55
CA ASP A 127 -21.86 20.75 6.40
C ASP A 127 -23.19 19.98 6.30
N ALA A 128 -23.23 18.86 5.60
CA ALA A 128 -24.40 17.99 5.53
C ALA A 128 -24.78 17.40 6.91
N LEU A 129 -23.82 16.96 7.69
CA LEU A 129 -24.04 16.51 9.08
C LEU A 129 -24.60 17.62 9.95
N ARG A 130 -24.03 18.82 9.84
CA ARG A 130 -24.43 20.02 10.61
C ARG A 130 -25.86 20.47 10.31
N HIS A 131 -26.28 20.37 9.05
CA HIS A 131 -27.63 20.74 8.61
C HIS A 131 -28.62 19.58 8.63
N HIS A 132 -28.22 18.39 9.07
CA HIS A 132 -29.01 17.16 9.05
C HIS A 132 -29.53 16.80 7.64
N ASP A 133 -28.72 17.09 6.61
CA ASP A 133 -29.08 16.80 5.21
C ASP A 133 -28.72 15.34 4.87
N ILE A 134 -29.69 14.45 5.16
CA ILE A 134 -29.54 13.01 4.92
C ILE A 134 -29.35 12.72 3.42
N SER A 135 -29.99 13.50 2.53
CA SER A 135 -29.89 13.30 1.09
C SER A 135 -28.46 13.53 0.60
N CYS A 136 -27.83 14.59 1.05
CA CYS A 136 -26.43 14.90 0.72
C CYS A 136 -25.46 13.83 1.24
N ILE A 137 -25.70 13.31 2.45
CA ILE A 137 -24.91 12.20 3.05
C ILE A 137 -25.07 10.92 2.21
N GLU A 138 -26.29 10.56 1.83
CA GLU A 138 -26.53 9.39 0.97
C GLU A 138 -25.88 9.55 -0.40
N ASP A 139 -25.97 10.72 -1.01
CA ASP A 139 -25.35 11.02 -2.31
C ASP A 139 -23.83 10.90 -2.26
N PHE A 140 -23.21 11.33 -1.15
CA PHE A 140 -21.78 11.10 -0.93
C PHE A 140 -21.43 9.60 -0.97
N PHE A 141 -22.13 8.75 -0.23
CA PHE A 141 -21.87 7.31 -0.20
C PHE A 141 -22.22 6.58 -1.51
N ARG A 142 -23.09 7.17 -2.35
CA ARG A 142 -23.39 6.67 -3.71
C ARG A 142 -22.45 7.24 -4.77
N SER A 143 -21.60 8.18 -4.42
CA SER A 143 -20.73 8.88 -5.39
C SER A 143 -19.68 7.96 -6.02
N PRO A 144 -19.29 8.20 -7.28
CA PRO A 144 -18.17 7.50 -7.89
C PRO A 144 -16.86 7.67 -7.12
N LEU A 145 -16.67 8.81 -6.45
CA LEU A 145 -15.51 9.08 -5.61
C LEU A 145 -15.41 8.04 -4.49
N TYR A 146 -16.49 7.83 -3.73
CA TYR A 146 -16.53 6.85 -2.64
C TYR A 146 -16.27 5.43 -3.14
N HIS A 147 -16.97 4.99 -4.20
CA HIS A 147 -16.82 3.64 -4.75
C HIS A 147 -15.42 3.38 -5.30
N ASN A 148 -14.81 4.36 -5.99
CA ASN A 148 -13.45 4.24 -6.50
C ASN A 148 -12.42 4.13 -5.35
N CYS A 149 -12.64 4.84 -4.24
CA CYS A 149 -11.78 4.73 -3.07
C CYS A 149 -11.93 3.39 -2.36
N MET A 150 -13.14 2.87 -2.26
CA MET A 150 -13.39 1.56 -1.62
C MET A 150 -12.79 0.39 -2.40
N SER A 151 -12.54 0.55 -3.69
CA SER A 151 -11.93 -0.48 -4.55
C SER A 151 -10.40 -0.54 -4.45
N ASP A 152 -9.75 0.42 -3.79
CA ASP A 152 -8.30 0.50 -3.62
C ASP A 152 -7.97 0.50 -2.12
N PRO A 153 -7.25 -0.51 -1.60
CA PRO A 153 -6.97 -0.65 -0.17
C PRO A 153 -6.33 0.58 0.48
N ASN A 154 -5.40 1.24 -0.23
CA ASN A 154 -4.72 2.43 0.29
C ASN A 154 -5.66 3.63 0.36
N LEU A 155 -6.50 3.80 -0.66
CA LEU A 155 -7.51 4.85 -0.71
C LEU A 155 -8.65 4.60 0.27
N CYS A 156 -9.04 3.33 0.47
CA CYS A 156 -10.04 2.92 1.46
C CYS A 156 -9.62 3.35 2.88
N ASN A 157 -8.39 3.06 3.28
CA ASN A 157 -7.86 3.49 4.57
C ASN A 157 -7.82 5.01 4.72
N LEU A 158 -7.36 5.72 3.69
CA LEU A 158 -7.31 7.18 3.69
C LEU A 158 -8.71 7.79 3.78
N MET A 159 -9.65 7.32 2.96
CA MET A 159 -11.05 7.78 2.96
C MET A 159 -11.71 7.50 4.31
N GLY A 160 -11.56 6.29 4.85
CA GLY A 160 -12.12 5.90 6.13
C GLY A 160 -11.59 6.78 7.27
N THR A 161 -10.28 7.02 7.32
CA THR A 161 -9.68 7.92 8.31
C THR A 161 -10.26 9.33 8.22
N ARG A 162 -10.41 9.87 7.02
CA ARG A 162 -10.96 11.22 6.82
C ARG A 162 -12.44 11.31 7.20
N ILE A 163 -13.25 10.31 6.85
CA ILE A 163 -14.66 10.24 7.27
C ILE A 163 -14.75 10.20 8.79
N LEU A 164 -13.98 9.33 9.44
CA LEU A 164 -13.97 9.25 10.91
C LEU A 164 -13.53 10.58 11.54
N THR A 165 -12.51 11.23 11.01
CA THR A 165 -12.10 12.55 11.50
C THR A 165 -13.23 13.56 11.39
N THR A 166 -13.91 13.63 10.24
CA THR A 166 -15.05 14.54 10.03
C THR A 166 -16.19 14.27 11.01
N LEU A 167 -16.51 12.99 11.27
CA LEU A 167 -17.52 12.61 12.25
C LEU A 167 -17.14 13.03 13.69
N TYR A 168 -15.87 12.82 14.08
CA TYR A 168 -15.41 13.26 15.40
C TYR A 168 -15.42 14.78 15.55
N ASP A 169 -15.04 15.52 14.51
CA ASP A 169 -15.08 16.98 14.53
C ASP A 169 -16.52 17.49 14.66
N TYR A 170 -17.48 16.87 13.94
CA TYR A 170 -18.91 17.17 14.09
C TYR A 170 -19.43 16.86 15.50
N LEU A 171 -19.12 15.68 16.05
CA LEU A 171 -19.51 15.32 17.42
C LEU A 171 -18.94 16.29 18.47
N GLY A 172 -17.73 16.80 18.24
CA GLY A 172 -17.12 17.83 19.08
C GLY A 172 -17.88 19.16 19.02
N GLU A 173 -18.36 19.59 17.84
CA GLU A 173 -19.15 20.82 17.70
C GLU A 173 -20.50 20.78 18.45
N ILE A 174 -21.19 19.64 18.40
CA ILE A 174 -22.49 19.49 19.10
C ILE A 174 -22.35 19.23 20.62
N HIS A 175 -21.13 19.47 21.16
CA HIS A 175 -20.83 19.24 22.57
C HIS A 175 -21.17 17.84 23.09
N PHE A 176 -20.99 16.86 22.24
CA PHE A 176 -21.10 15.47 22.66
C PHE A 176 -19.87 15.11 23.51
N THR A 177 -19.94 15.51 24.77
CA THR A 177 -18.85 15.44 25.75
C THR A 177 -18.83 14.09 26.46
N GLU A 178 -18.63 13.00 25.79
CA GLU A 178 -18.08 11.82 26.45
C GLU A 178 -16.54 11.85 26.32
N GLN A 179 -15.86 12.08 27.46
CA GLN A 179 -14.42 11.95 27.58
C GLN A 179 -13.90 10.59 27.03
N SER A 180 -14.76 9.57 27.00
CA SER A 180 -14.52 8.26 26.38
C SER A 180 -14.33 8.31 24.86
N LEU A 181 -14.94 9.25 24.14
CA LEU A 181 -14.78 9.36 22.68
C LEU A 181 -13.44 9.94 22.26
N LEU A 182 -12.85 10.85 23.01
CA LEU A 182 -11.53 11.41 22.69
C LEU A 182 -10.40 10.39 22.89
N THR A 183 -10.49 9.55 23.91
CA THR A 183 -9.60 8.39 24.09
C THR A 183 -9.88 7.29 23.07
N SER A 184 -11.10 7.18 22.56
CA SER A 184 -11.54 6.23 21.55
C SER A 184 -11.10 6.62 20.12
N LYS A 185 -10.90 7.90 19.81
CA LYS A 185 -10.53 8.38 18.46
C LYS A 185 -9.23 7.71 17.98
N THR A 186 -8.18 7.80 18.79
CA THR A 186 -6.87 7.21 18.45
C THR A 186 -6.98 5.69 18.34
N HIS A 187 -7.68 5.06 19.28
CA HIS A 187 -7.90 3.60 19.25
C HIS A 187 -8.73 3.17 18.06
N THR A 188 -9.77 3.92 17.68
CA THR A 188 -10.62 3.61 16.51
C THR A 188 -9.82 3.74 15.21
N LEU A 189 -8.97 4.74 15.08
CA LEU A 189 -8.08 4.91 13.93
C LEU A 189 -7.04 3.80 13.85
N GLU A 190 -6.39 3.45 14.97
CA GLU A 190 -5.46 2.33 15.05
C GLU A 190 -6.14 1.00 14.66
N THR A 191 -7.37 0.78 15.14
CA THR A 191 -8.16 -0.40 14.79
C THR A 191 -8.52 -0.40 13.30
N TRP A 192 -8.89 0.75 12.74
CA TRP A 192 -9.18 0.87 11.30
C TRP A 192 -7.99 0.49 10.43
N TYR A 193 -6.80 0.96 10.77
CA TYR A 193 -5.57 0.61 10.04
C TYR A 193 -5.17 -0.86 10.19
N SER A 194 -5.64 -1.54 11.24
CA SER A 194 -5.34 -2.95 11.50
C SER A 194 -6.36 -3.93 10.89
N LEU A 195 -7.49 -3.43 10.35
CA LEU A 195 -8.49 -4.29 9.71
C LEU A 195 -7.93 -4.90 8.41
N PRO A 196 -8.14 -6.20 8.19
CA PRO A 196 -7.82 -6.81 6.90
C PRO A 196 -8.68 -6.15 5.81
N ASN A 197 -8.06 -5.90 4.65
CA ASN A 197 -8.77 -5.36 3.50
C ASN A 197 -10.00 -6.23 3.17
N PRO A 198 -11.16 -5.63 2.88
CA PRO A 198 -12.29 -6.38 2.38
C PRO A 198 -11.90 -7.03 1.06
N ALA A 199 -12.11 -8.34 0.97
CA ALA A 199 -11.84 -9.17 -0.20
C ALA A 199 -12.78 -8.83 -1.37
#